data_3f998c50269e18fdcc72251fd6bb0996
#
_entry.id   3f998c50269e18fdcc72251fd6bb0996
#
_cell.length_a   1.000
_cell.length_b   1.000
_cell.length_c   1.000
_cell.angle_alpha   90.00
_cell.angle_beta   90.00
_cell.angle_gamma   90.00
#
_symmetry.space_group_name_H-M   'P 1'
#
loop_
_entity.id
_entity.type
_entity.pdbx_description
1 polymer ?
#
loop_
_entity_poly.entity_id
_entity_poly.type
_entity_poly.pdbx_seq_one_letter_code
_entity_poly.pdbx_strand_id
1 'polypeptide(L)'
;QEIVAWHFHESTGAPFWLEKKAQLGFDPLSEIHSFDDLKKFPPFEDEWLRGGPVRRWVPRGLADRPVYVFETGGTTGVPKSRIAIDDFRTDYSLFSETLPVQYFPPGANWLMLGPSGPRRLRLAVEHLAQHRGGICFCIDLDPRWVVKLIKKGWMEHLEEYKKHCID
;
A
#
# COMPACT_ATOMS: atom_id res chain seq x y z
N GLN A 1 -8.96 -4.86 22.42
CA GLN A 1 -10.06 -5.86 22.33
C GLN A 1 -10.95 -5.62 21.13
N GLU A 2 -11.46 -4.41 20.92
CA GLU A 2 -12.37 -4.08 19.81
C GLU A 2 -11.82 -4.49 18.42
N ILE A 3 -10.58 -4.14 18.11
CA ILE A 3 -9.93 -4.50 16.83
C ILE A 3 -9.84 -6.02 16.66
N VAL A 4 -9.48 -6.74 17.72
CA VAL A 4 -9.39 -8.22 17.66
C VAL A 4 -10.78 -8.81 17.46
N ALA A 5 -11.76 -8.33 18.21
CA ALA A 5 -13.15 -8.77 18.06
C ALA A 5 -13.64 -8.57 16.61
N TRP A 6 -13.38 -7.38 16.05
CA TRP A 6 -13.80 -7.06 14.70
C TRP A 6 -13.12 -7.95 13.63
N HIS A 7 -11.81 -8.20 13.78
CA HIS A 7 -11.04 -9.00 12.80
C HIS A 7 -11.33 -10.51 12.87
N PHE A 8 -11.75 -11.03 14.03
CA PHE A 8 -11.99 -12.46 14.22
C PHE A 8 -13.48 -12.83 14.36
N HIS A 9 -14.39 -11.87 14.19
CA HIS A 9 -15.81 -12.12 14.11
C HIS A 9 -16.21 -12.53 12.69
N GLU A 10 -17.09 -13.54 12.57
CA GLU A 10 -17.46 -14.13 11.28
C GLU A 10 -18.11 -13.14 10.30
N SER A 11 -18.86 -12.17 10.79
CA SER A 11 -19.53 -11.17 9.93
C SER A 11 -18.63 -10.01 9.48
N THR A 12 -17.53 -9.74 10.19
CA THR A 12 -16.70 -8.56 9.93
C THR A 12 -15.27 -8.88 9.50
N GLY A 13 -14.72 -10.00 9.96
CA GLY A 13 -13.32 -10.37 9.75
C GLY A 13 -12.97 -10.66 8.29
N ALA A 14 -11.68 -10.51 7.97
CA ALA A 14 -11.18 -10.90 6.65
C ALA A 14 -11.14 -12.43 6.52
N PRO A 15 -11.53 -12.99 5.36
CA PRO A 15 -11.50 -14.44 5.12
C PRO A 15 -10.19 -15.11 5.52
N PHE A 16 -9.06 -14.47 5.22
CA PHE A 16 -7.74 -14.99 5.60
C PHE A 16 -7.58 -15.18 7.11
N TRP A 17 -7.98 -14.20 7.91
CA TRP A 17 -7.85 -14.29 9.38
C TRP A 17 -8.85 -15.25 10.00
N LEU A 18 -10.05 -15.35 9.41
CA LEU A 18 -11.04 -16.33 9.86
C LEU A 18 -10.57 -17.76 9.60
N GLU A 19 -9.93 -18.01 8.46
CA GLU A 19 -9.30 -19.30 8.15
C GLU A 19 -8.11 -19.59 9.07
N LYS A 20 -7.25 -18.59 9.31
CA LYS A 20 -6.11 -18.73 10.22
C LYS A 20 -6.52 -18.94 11.67
N LYS A 21 -7.66 -18.41 12.12
CA LYS A 21 -8.19 -18.62 13.47
C LYS A 21 -8.24 -20.10 13.84
N ALA A 22 -8.65 -20.96 12.92
CA ALA A 22 -8.71 -22.41 13.14
C ALA A 22 -7.34 -23.08 13.37
N GLN A 23 -6.25 -22.40 13.01
CA GLN A 23 -4.87 -22.89 13.10
C GLN A 23 -4.10 -22.33 14.30
N LEU A 24 -4.67 -21.35 15.02
CA LEU A 24 -3.94 -20.66 16.12
C LEU A 24 -3.77 -21.51 17.37
N GLY A 25 -4.61 -22.52 17.60
CA GLY A 25 -4.59 -23.30 18.83
C GLY A 25 -5.18 -22.59 20.07
N PHE A 26 -5.68 -21.35 19.87
CA PHE A 26 -6.37 -20.56 20.90
C PHE A 26 -7.48 -19.71 20.24
N ASP A 27 -8.45 -19.24 21.03
CA ASP A 27 -9.48 -18.33 20.51
C ASP A 27 -9.09 -16.86 20.79
N PRO A 28 -8.78 -16.08 19.74
CA PRO A 28 -8.44 -14.67 19.91
C PRO A 28 -9.52 -13.84 20.63
N LEU A 29 -10.79 -14.21 20.48
CA LEU A 29 -11.88 -13.46 21.09
C LEU A 29 -11.94 -13.61 22.62
N SER A 30 -11.48 -14.76 23.13
CA SER A 30 -11.50 -15.06 24.57
C SER A 30 -10.15 -14.92 25.27
N GLU A 31 -9.04 -14.83 24.51
CA GLU A 31 -7.70 -14.89 25.11
C GLU A 31 -6.83 -13.65 24.89
N ILE A 32 -7.26 -12.72 24.02
CA ILE A 32 -6.53 -11.47 23.79
C ILE A 32 -7.22 -10.34 24.56
N HIS A 33 -6.64 -9.94 25.68
CA HIS A 33 -7.18 -8.90 26.56
C HIS A 33 -6.30 -7.66 26.65
N SER A 34 -5.00 -7.80 26.31
CA SER A 34 -4.01 -6.73 26.39
C SER A 34 -3.14 -6.68 25.13
N PHE A 35 -2.34 -5.62 25.03
CA PHE A 35 -1.35 -5.51 23.94
C PHE A 35 -0.28 -6.60 24.04
N ASP A 36 0.08 -7.02 25.26
CA ASP A 36 1.07 -8.08 25.45
C ASP A 36 0.57 -9.46 25.00
N ASP A 37 -0.73 -9.71 25.05
CA ASP A 37 -1.32 -10.96 24.54
C ASP A 37 -1.18 -11.12 23.04
N LEU A 38 -0.92 -10.04 22.27
CA LEU A 38 -0.68 -10.12 20.84
C LEU A 38 0.56 -10.98 20.50
N LYS A 39 1.47 -11.19 21.46
CA LYS A 39 2.61 -12.10 21.34
C LYS A 39 2.21 -13.58 21.20
N LYS A 40 0.96 -13.92 21.51
CA LYS A 40 0.42 -15.28 21.31
C LYS A 40 0.24 -15.60 19.82
N PHE A 41 0.04 -14.57 18.99
CA PHE A 41 -0.02 -14.78 17.55
C PHE A 41 1.36 -15.17 17.00
N PRO A 42 1.40 -16.11 16.05
CA PRO A 42 2.63 -16.38 15.32
C PRO A 42 3.10 -15.15 14.54
N PRO A 43 4.40 -15.02 14.24
CA PRO A 43 4.90 -13.97 13.37
C PRO A 43 4.17 -13.95 12.03
N PHE A 44 3.90 -12.75 11.52
CA PHE A 44 3.30 -12.59 10.20
C PHE A 44 4.31 -12.99 9.12
N GLU A 45 3.92 -13.89 8.25
CA GLU A 45 4.75 -14.32 7.13
C GLU A 45 4.45 -13.47 5.90
N ASP A 46 5.43 -12.71 5.47
CA ASP A 46 5.34 -11.85 4.29
C ASP A 46 4.92 -12.58 3.01
N GLU A 47 5.24 -13.87 2.92
CA GLU A 47 4.88 -14.71 1.77
C GLU A 47 3.36 -14.93 1.64
N TRP A 48 2.60 -14.78 2.72
CA TRP A 48 1.13 -14.83 2.65
C TRP A 48 0.54 -13.73 1.75
N LEU A 49 1.27 -12.64 1.53
CA LEU A 49 0.86 -11.54 0.65
C LEU A 49 1.09 -11.82 -0.83
N ARG A 50 1.79 -12.93 -1.17
CA ARG A 50 2.07 -13.30 -2.55
C ARG A 50 1.00 -14.23 -3.11
N GLY A 51 0.53 -13.90 -4.31
CA GLY A 51 -0.45 -14.72 -5.01
C GLY A 51 -1.77 -14.89 -4.26
N GLY A 52 -2.62 -15.76 -4.79
CA GLY A 52 -3.95 -16.03 -4.27
C GLY A 52 -4.95 -14.89 -4.51
N PRO A 53 -6.23 -15.12 -4.18
CA PRO A 53 -7.25 -14.11 -4.38
C PRO A 53 -7.05 -12.94 -3.40
N VAL A 54 -6.82 -11.74 -3.91
CA VAL A 54 -6.60 -10.55 -3.08
C VAL A 54 -7.80 -10.25 -2.17
N ARG A 55 -9.00 -10.64 -2.58
CA ARG A 55 -10.22 -10.48 -1.79
C ARG A 55 -10.20 -11.20 -0.43
N ARG A 56 -9.33 -12.20 -0.24
CA ARG A 56 -9.17 -12.84 1.08
C ARG A 56 -8.71 -11.89 2.19
N TRP A 57 -8.11 -10.77 1.79
CA TRP A 57 -7.64 -9.72 2.70
C TRP A 57 -8.70 -8.65 2.99
N VAL A 58 -9.79 -8.62 2.20
CA VAL A 58 -10.86 -7.64 2.38
C VAL A 58 -11.77 -8.10 3.50
N PRO A 59 -11.90 -7.33 4.59
CA PRO A 59 -12.81 -7.67 5.67
C PRO A 59 -14.26 -7.76 5.18
N ARG A 60 -15.01 -8.75 5.65
CA ARG A 60 -16.42 -8.92 5.32
C ARG A 60 -17.26 -7.70 5.66
N GLY A 61 -16.96 -7.06 6.80
CA GLY A 61 -17.63 -5.83 7.21
C GLY A 61 -17.36 -4.61 6.34
N LEU A 62 -16.43 -4.72 5.35
CA LEU A 62 -16.08 -3.66 4.39
C LEU A 62 -16.16 -4.16 2.94
N ALA A 63 -16.84 -5.27 2.69
CA ALA A 63 -16.85 -5.93 1.38
C ALA A 63 -17.50 -5.11 0.26
N ASP A 64 -18.37 -4.18 0.61
CA ASP A 64 -19.06 -3.24 -0.27
C ASP A 64 -18.28 -1.94 -0.53
N ARG A 65 -17.17 -1.73 0.20
CA ARG A 65 -16.34 -0.53 0.04
C ARG A 65 -15.42 -0.65 -1.19
N PRO A 66 -15.12 0.47 -1.86
CA PRO A 66 -14.07 0.50 -2.89
C PRO A 66 -12.72 0.08 -2.30
N VAL A 67 -12.03 -0.80 -3.00
CA VAL A 67 -10.74 -1.36 -2.57
C VAL A 67 -9.66 -1.04 -3.59
N TYR A 68 -8.57 -0.46 -3.13
CA TYR A 68 -7.34 -0.32 -3.90
C TYR A 68 -6.44 -1.52 -3.65
N VAL A 69 -5.75 -1.97 -4.69
CA VAL A 69 -4.71 -3.00 -4.58
C VAL A 69 -3.37 -2.36 -4.90
N PHE A 70 -2.46 -2.45 -3.94
CA PHE A 70 -1.09 -1.99 -4.10
C PHE A 70 -0.13 -3.16 -4.12
N GLU A 71 0.88 -3.07 -4.96
CA GLU A 71 1.87 -4.12 -5.15
C GLU A 71 3.29 -3.63 -4.88
N THR A 72 4.12 -4.54 -4.37
CA THR A 72 5.57 -4.32 -4.26
C THR A 72 6.25 -4.48 -5.62
N GLY A 73 7.54 -4.14 -5.70
CA GLY A 73 8.30 -4.20 -6.95
C GLY A 73 8.51 -5.59 -7.56
N GLY A 74 8.25 -6.67 -6.82
CA GLY A 74 8.44 -8.03 -7.32
C GLY A 74 9.91 -8.42 -7.58
N THR A 75 10.88 -7.75 -6.94
CA THR A 75 12.31 -8.00 -7.16
C THR A 75 12.77 -9.39 -6.71
N THR A 76 12.05 -9.99 -5.78
CA THR A 76 12.33 -11.31 -5.20
C THR A 76 11.29 -12.38 -5.56
N GLY A 77 10.51 -12.16 -6.61
CA GLY A 77 9.48 -13.08 -7.08
C GLY A 77 8.15 -12.39 -7.40
N VAL A 78 7.05 -13.11 -7.26
CA VAL A 78 5.71 -12.53 -7.45
C VAL A 78 5.52 -11.34 -6.51
N PRO A 79 5.02 -10.20 -6.98
CA PRO A 79 4.76 -9.05 -6.13
C PRO A 79 3.86 -9.41 -4.94
N LYS A 80 4.15 -8.81 -3.78
CA LYS A 80 3.25 -8.85 -2.63
C LYS A 80 2.12 -7.87 -2.87
N SER A 81 0.88 -8.31 -2.69
CA SER A 81 -0.30 -7.47 -2.84
C SER A 81 -0.83 -7.05 -1.46
N ARG A 82 -1.18 -5.79 -1.32
CA ARG A 82 -1.84 -5.24 -0.14
C ARG A 82 -3.09 -4.49 -0.57
N ILE A 83 -4.13 -4.62 0.22
CA ILE A 83 -5.34 -3.82 0.04
C ILE A 83 -5.24 -2.52 0.83
N ALA A 84 -5.92 -1.49 0.34
CA ALA A 84 -6.24 -0.28 1.10
C ALA A 84 -7.66 0.16 0.72
N ILE A 85 -8.37 0.73 1.66
CA ILE A 85 -9.69 1.33 1.42
C ILE A 85 -9.52 2.85 1.41
N ASP A 86 -9.63 3.51 2.55
CA ASP A 86 -9.41 4.96 2.67
C ASP A 86 -8.23 5.32 3.58
N ASP A 87 -7.59 4.31 4.16
CA ASP A 87 -6.51 4.45 5.13
C ASP A 87 -5.36 5.34 4.63
N PHE A 88 -4.97 5.21 3.36
CA PHE A 88 -3.88 6.00 2.81
C PHE A 88 -4.20 7.51 2.76
N ARG A 89 -5.45 7.89 2.55
CA ARG A 89 -5.86 9.30 2.54
C ARG A 89 -5.75 9.90 3.93
N THR A 90 -6.23 9.17 4.94
CA THR A 90 -6.09 9.57 6.34
C THR A 90 -4.63 9.71 6.72
N ASP A 91 -3.80 8.71 6.41
CA ASP A 91 -2.36 8.71 6.69
C ASP A 91 -1.67 9.95 6.09
N TYR A 92 -1.94 10.23 4.80
CA TYR A 92 -1.26 11.34 4.12
C TYR A 92 -1.84 12.71 4.43
N SER A 93 -3.12 12.80 4.83
CA SER A 93 -3.66 14.04 5.38
C SER A 93 -2.97 14.40 6.69
N LEU A 94 -2.81 13.45 7.61
CA LEU A 94 -2.04 13.64 8.85
C LEU A 94 -0.57 13.96 8.56
N PHE A 95 0.05 13.24 7.62
CA PHE A 95 1.42 13.51 7.22
C PHE A 95 1.59 14.92 6.64
N SER A 96 0.59 15.43 5.92
CA SER A 96 0.60 16.79 5.38
C SER A 96 0.82 17.86 6.45
N GLU A 97 0.32 17.64 7.66
CA GLU A 97 0.47 18.59 8.78
C GLU A 97 1.94 18.71 9.24
N THR A 98 2.75 17.69 8.98
CA THR A 98 4.19 17.68 9.34
C THR A 98 5.07 18.34 8.29
N LEU A 99 4.55 18.64 7.09
CA LEU A 99 5.32 19.23 6.00
C LEU A 99 5.55 20.72 6.22
N PRO A 100 6.82 21.19 6.23
CA PRO A 100 7.14 22.61 6.42
C PRO A 100 6.54 23.47 5.30
N VAL A 101 5.77 24.50 5.66
CA VAL A 101 5.09 25.40 4.71
C VAL A 101 6.06 26.11 3.77
N GLN A 102 7.28 26.39 4.23
CA GLN A 102 8.32 27.03 3.42
C GLN A 102 8.74 26.21 2.19
N TYR A 103 8.67 24.88 2.26
CA TYR A 103 9.03 23.98 1.15
C TYR A 103 7.80 23.39 0.45
N PHE A 104 6.69 23.34 1.17
CA PHE A 104 5.43 22.78 0.68
C PHE A 104 4.28 23.77 0.93
N PRO A 105 4.30 24.95 0.30
CA PRO A 105 3.26 25.95 0.54
C PRO A 105 1.89 25.46 0.03
N PRO A 106 0.79 25.87 0.70
CA PRO A 106 -0.56 25.62 0.19
C PRO A 106 -0.74 26.18 -1.22
N GLY A 107 -1.47 25.46 -2.07
CA GLY A 107 -1.73 25.87 -3.45
C GLY A 107 -0.59 25.67 -4.44
N ALA A 108 0.57 25.18 -3.99
CA ALA A 108 1.71 24.94 -4.88
C ALA A 108 1.45 23.77 -5.86
N ASN A 109 2.05 23.86 -7.04
CA ASN A 109 2.10 22.76 -7.97
C ASN A 109 3.15 21.73 -7.55
N TRP A 110 2.81 20.47 -7.68
CA TRP A 110 3.65 19.33 -7.36
C TRP A 110 4.05 18.59 -8.63
N LEU A 111 5.26 18.10 -8.69
CA LEU A 111 5.72 17.22 -9.75
C LEU A 111 6.12 15.89 -9.14
N MET A 112 5.42 14.83 -9.52
CA MET A 112 5.79 13.46 -9.17
C MET A 112 6.57 12.82 -10.30
N LEU A 113 7.81 12.44 -10.03
CA LEU A 113 8.65 11.61 -10.88
C LEU A 113 8.68 10.19 -10.32
N GLY A 114 7.91 9.28 -10.89
CA GLY A 114 7.88 7.91 -10.37
C GLY A 114 6.82 7.03 -11.02
N PRO A 115 6.79 5.73 -10.65
CA PRO A 115 5.89 4.78 -11.29
C PRO A 115 4.42 5.11 -11.01
N SER A 116 3.63 5.18 -12.08
CA SER A 116 2.18 5.36 -12.02
C SER A 116 1.41 4.04 -11.89
N GLY A 117 2.11 2.89 -11.89
CA GLY A 117 1.52 1.55 -11.81
C GLY A 117 0.83 1.24 -10.47
N PRO A 118 0.64 -0.04 -10.10
CA PRO A 118 -0.15 -0.47 -8.93
C PRO A 118 0.54 -0.16 -7.60
N ARG A 119 1.07 1.05 -7.47
CA ARG A 119 1.84 1.51 -6.31
C ARG A 119 1.11 2.63 -5.60
N ARG A 120 1.13 2.57 -4.29
CA ARG A 120 0.54 3.56 -3.39
C ARG A 120 1.10 4.98 -3.61
N LEU A 121 2.38 5.09 -4.03
CA LEU A 121 3.11 6.35 -4.06
C LEU A 121 2.42 7.43 -4.91
N ARG A 122 1.97 7.09 -6.13
CA ARG A 122 1.29 8.07 -6.98
C ARG A 122 0.05 8.64 -6.30
N LEU A 123 -0.85 7.77 -5.84
CA LEU A 123 -2.09 8.20 -5.19
C LEU A 123 -1.82 9.02 -3.93
N ALA A 124 -0.75 8.70 -3.21
CA ALA A 124 -0.32 9.43 -2.03
C ALA A 124 0.11 10.86 -2.38
N VAL A 125 0.95 11.04 -3.40
CA VAL A 125 1.43 12.35 -3.83
C VAL A 125 0.30 13.19 -4.42
N GLU A 126 -0.56 12.60 -5.25
CA GLU A 126 -1.77 13.27 -5.76
C GLU A 126 -2.67 13.73 -4.62
N HIS A 127 -2.91 12.87 -3.63
CA HIS A 127 -3.72 13.22 -2.46
C HIS A 127 -3.09 14.36 -1.66
N LEU A 128 -1.77 14.32 -1.41
CA LEU A 128 -1.06 15.38 -0.71
C LEU A 128 -1.19 16.73 -1.42
N ALA A 129 -0.97 16.75 -2.74
CA ALA A 129 -1.09 17.97 -3.52
C ALA A 129 -2.51 18.54 -3.44
N GLN A 130 -3.52 17.70 -3.67
CA GLN A 130 -4.94 18.09 -3.63
C GLN A 130 -5.36 18.53 -2.23
N HIS A 131 -4.95 17.81 -1.18
CA HIS A 131 -5.25 18.15 0.22
C HIS A 131 -4.70 19.52 0.62
N ARG A 132 -3.58 19.93 0.01
CA ARG A 132 -2.97 21.26 0.21
C ARG A 132 -3.45 22.31 -0.80
N GLY A 133 -4.48 22.02 -1.60
CA GLY A 133 -5.06 22.96 -2.58
C GLY A 133 -4.20 23.17 -3.83
N GLY A 134 -3.22 22.30 -4.09
CA GLY A 134 -2.35 22.35 -5.26
C GLY A 134 -2.76 21.41 -6.39
N ILE A 135 -1.98 21.39 -7.46
CA ILE A 135 -2.12 20.52 -8.62
C ILE A 135 -0.93 19.55 -8.65
N CYS A 136 -1.17 18.28 -8.89
CA CYS A 136 -0.13 17.28 -9.08
C CYS A 136 0.02 16.94 -10.56
N PHE A 137 1.22 17.16 -11.09
CA PHE A 137 1.66 16.68 -12.39
C PHE A 137 2.45 15.40 -12.21
N CYS A 138 2.22 14.40 -13.06
CA CYS A 138 2.90 13.11 -12.96
C CYS A 138 3.68 12.83 -14.24
N ILE A 139 4.95 12.45 -14.08
CA ILE A 139 5.76 11.85 -15.13
C ILE A 139 5.96 10.38 -14.75
N ASP A 140 5.55 9.48 -15.63
CA ASP A 140 5.65 8.04 -15.38
C ASP A 140 7.08 7.55 -15.61
N LEU A 141 7.83 7.42 -14.51
CA LEU A 141 9.16 6.86 -14.50
C LEU A 141 9.13 5.48 -13.83
N ASP A 142 9.29 4.39 -14.60
CA ASP A 142 9.41 3.04 -14.02
C ASP A 142 10.88 2.69 -13.71
N PRO A 143 11.30 2.76 -12.44
CA PRO A 143 12.68 2.44 -12.07
C PRO A 143 13.04 0.97 -12.33
N ARG A 144 12.07 0.08 -12.43
CA ARG A 144 12.32 -1.34 -12.76
C ARG A 144 12.80 -1.48 -14.21
N TRP A 145 12.18 -0.70 -15.10
CA TRP A 145 12.58 -0.66 -16.51
C TRP A 145 13.97 -0.07 -16.66
N VAL A 146 14.25 1.05 -16.01
CA VAL A 146 15.58 1.68 -15.96
C VAL A 146 16.64 0.71 -15.48
N VAL A 147 16.44 0.03 -14.34
CA VAL A 147 17.38 -0.95 -13.80
C VAL A 147 17.58 -2.12 -14.78
N LYS A 148 16.53 -2.57 -15.47
CA LYS A 148 16.62 -3.64 -16.47
C LYS A 148 17.47 -3.22 -17.67
N LEU A 149 17.29 -2.00 -18.18
CA LEU A 149 18.06 -1.44 -19.28
C LEU A 149 19.55 -1.35 -18.91
N ILE A 150 19.86 -0.80 -17.72
CA ILE A 150 21.24 -0.71 -17.22
C ILE A 150 21.88 -2.09 -17.09
N LYS A 151 21.20 -3.05 -16.46
CA LYS A 151 21.73 -4.41 -16.29
C LYS A 151 21.99 -5.14 -17.59
N LYS A 152 21.26 -4.80 -18.66
CA LYS A 152 21.44 -5.37 -20.00
C LYS A 152 22.45 -4.60 -20.86
N GLY A 153 22.98 -3.48 -20.38
CA GLY A 153 23.85 -2.60 -21.15
C GLY A 153 23.16 -1.87 -22.31
N TRP A 154 21.83 -1.76 -22.29
CA TRP A 154 21.04 -1.14 -23.36
C TRP A 154 20.97 0.37 -23.18
N MET A 155 22.13 1.02 -23.28
CA MET A 155 22.26 2.45 -22.96
C MET A 155 21.54 3.34 -23.96
N GLU A 156 21.45 3.00 -25.23
CA GLU A 156 20.70 3.74 -26.25
C GLU A 156 19.20 3.80 -25.88
N HIS A 157 18.63 2.65 -25.54
CA HIS A 157 17.22 2.60 -25.10
C HIS A 157 16.99 3.36 -23.79
N LEU A 158 17.98 3.43 -22.91
CA LEU A 158 17.91 4.23 -21.70
C LEU A 158 17.88 5.72 -22.01
N GLU A 159 18.67 6.18 -22.96
CA GLU A 159 18.66 7.59 -23.39
C GLU A 159 17.36 7.94 -24.13
N GLU A 160 16.83 7.05 -24.96
CA GLU A 160 15.50 7.22 -25.57
C GLU A 160 14.40 7.33 -24.52
N TYR A 161 14.40 6.44 -23.51
CA TYR A 161 13.42 6.47 -22.44
C TYR A 161 13.53 7.76 -21.62
N LYS A 162 14.74 8.19 -21.30
CA LYS A 162 15.01 9.45 -20.61
C LYS A 162 14.45 10.64 -21.40
N LYS A 163 14.71 10.69 -22.70
CA LYS A 163 14.18 11.73 -23.58
C LYS A 163 12.66 11.74 -23.58
N HIS A 164 12.04 10.58 -23.73
CA HIS A 164 10.56 10.44 -23.67
C HIS A 164 9.96 10.93 -22.35
N CYS A 165 10.65 10.76 -21.22
CA CYS A 165 10.18 11.26 -19.92
C CYS A 165 10.33 12.79 -19.76
N ILE A 166 11.14 13.45 -20.59
CA ILE A 166 11.42 14.90 -20.53
C ILE A 166 10.56 15.67 -21.53
N ASP A 167 10.33 15.09 -22.74
CA ASP A 167 9.52 15.66 -23.80
C ASP A 167 8.02 15.53 -23.48
#